data_05f765f1a48c4ad9c51e414288e03a41
#
_entry.id   05f765f1a48c4ad9c51e414288e03a41
#
_cell.length_a   1.000
_cell.length_b   1.000
_cell.length_c   1.000
_cell.angle_alpha   90.00
_cell.angle_beta   90.00
_cell.angle_gamma   90.00
#
_symmetry.space_group_name_H-M   'P 1'
#
loop_
_entity.id
_entity.type
_entity.pdbx_description
1 polymer ?
#
loop_
_entity_poly.entity_id
_entity_poly.type
_entity_poly.pdbx_seq_one_letter_code
_entity_poly.pdbx_strand_id
1 'polypeptide(L)'
;MSFLKLGKEYTVAGEGYNRWLVPTSALMIHLCVGMGYGMSVFWLPMSRIVGYSKGLTGSMACPADMSIVGQLFTTQCDWKVIMCAVIFSILFFMLGTTTAILGNWLEHVGPRMCGLASCCCFVFFFFMLSLSSFLHQLWIAWLAAIIGGIGLGLGYITPVSTLIKWFPDRVGLATGMAVGGFGGGAMVGGPLAQKLIAAFKTETSIGLWQCFFVMACIYCVFMLMGCFTIRVSPSGYKPKGWVPKNTGNMVDDGHGGLIEASAFNVSTSRAVRTPQFWFCWFMLFLNIAAGIGVLAMASPLLQEVFAGNLIGLPGVPFDALNEAQKGQVAMIAAGFTGLLSLFNIGGRVVWSGLSDLLGRKIVYFIYSIVGAALYASIPSLASSLNLVMFLCAVCVCISFYGGGFSTIPAYLADLFGTQFVGAIHGRLLTAWSTAGLVSPLIINVVRDYQLNHGVAKAQAYSMTLYLMAVFLVIEFFFAIMIRPVDPKHYMTAEEVAAVKKELDAKVEAAQASGVVPAAKPSTAIQLIASWAFVGIPLIWAIYQVCLQTAKMFV
;
A
#
# COMPACT_ATOMS: atom_id res chain seq x y z
N MET A 1 23.63 13.51 -17.15
CA MET A 1 23.12 12.49 -16.20
C MET A 1 24.13 11.40 -15.82
N SER A 2 25.30 11.35 -16.44
CA SER A 2 26.37 10.37 -16.11
C SER A 2 26.95 10.55 -14.71
N PHE A 3 26.92 11.76 -14.16
CA PHE A 3 27.54 12.10 -12.87
C PHE A 3 26.93 11.36 -11.66
N LEU A 4 25.63 11.05 -11.66
CA LEU A 4 24.95 10.40 -10.55
C LEU A 4 24.88 8.86 -10.64
N LYS A 5 25.41 8.25 -11.69
CA LYS A 5 25.44 6.78 -11.88
C LYS A 5 24.07 6.13 -11.61
N LEU A 6 23.01 6.65 -12.24
CA LEU A 6 21.62 6.30 -11.94
C LEU A 6 21.11 5.09 -12.74
N GLY A 7 21.74 4.76 -13.85
CA GLY A 7 21.34 3.67 -14.75
C GLY A 7 21.37 2.30 -14.06
N LYS A 8 20.58 1.37 -14.59
CA LYS A 8 20.45 0.00 -14.09
C LYS A 8 21.80 -0.71 -14.02
N GLU A 9 22.67 -0.50 -15.02
CA GLU A 9 24.01 -1.04 -15.15
C GLU A 9 24.93 -0.66 -13.98
N TYR A 10 24.77 0.53 -13.42
CA TYR A 10 25.55 0.99 -12.26
C TYR A 10 25.03 0.46 -10.92
N THR A 11 23.90 -0.22 -10.91
CA THR A 11 23.24 -0.71 -9.70
C THR A 11 23.33 -2.21 -9.52
N VAL A 12 23.89 -2.94 -10.49
CA VAL A 12 24.11 -4.38 -10.38
C VAL A 12 25.05 -4.69 -9.22
N ALA A 13 24.66 -5.64 -8.38
CA ALA A 13 25.45 -6.04 -7.23
C ALA A 13 26.67 -6.86 -7.69
N GLY A 14 27.80 -6.66 -7.00
CA GLY A 14 28.98 -7.45 -7.21
C GLY A 14 29.04 -8.70 -6.34
N GLU A 15 30.14 -9.45 -6.48
CA GLU A 15 30.41 -10.65 -5.69
C GLU A 15 30.45 -10.35 -4.19
N GLY A 16 29.88 -11.26 -3.39
CA GLY A 16 29.85 -11.11 -1.92
C GLY A 16 28.79 -10.13 -1.40
N TYR A 17 27.91 -9.58 -2.26
CA TYR A 17 26.82 -8.73 -1.79
C TYR A 17 25.75 -9.56 -1.05
N ASN A 18 25.39 -9.11 0.15
CA ASN A 18 24.37 -9.78 0.94
C ASN A 18 22.96 -9.30 0.52
N ARG A 19 22.15 -10.22 -0.06
CA ARG A 19 20.80 -9.92 -0.53
C ARG A 19 19.86 -9.35 0.53
N TRP A 20 20.11 -9.61 1.82
CA TRP A 20 19.30 -9.08 2.94
C TRP A 20 19.47 -7.58 3.21
N LEU A 21 20.35 -6.90 2.48
CA LEU A 21 20.41 -5.44 2.43
C LEU A 21 19.37 -4.84 1.48
N VAL A 22 18.85 -5.60 0.51
CA VAL A 22 17.85 -5.09 -0.44
C VAL A 22 16.50 -4.82 0.24
N PRO A 23 15.98 -5.69 1.14
CA PRO A 23 14.77 -5.39 1.89
C PRO A 23 14.86 -4.09 2.71
N THR A 24 15.99 -3.78 3.32
CA THR A 24 16.14 -2.53 4.10
C THR A 24 16.05 -1.30 3.22
N SER A 25 16.69 -1.33 2.03
CA SER A 25 16.58 -0.26 1.03
C SER A 25 15.14 -0.10 0.52
N ALA A 26 14.45 -1.22 0.30
CA ALA A 26 13.05 -1.26 -0.09
C ALA A 26 12.14 -0.66 1.00
N LEU A 27 12.37 -1.00 2.26
CA LEU A 27 11.62 -0.49 3.42
C LEU A 27 11.81 1.02 3.60
N MET A 28 13.03 1.55 3.38
CA MET A 28 13.27 2.99 3.44
C MET A 28 12.39 3.77 2.47
N ILE A 29 12.17 3.26 1.26
CA ILE A 29 11.29 3.87 0.27
C ILE A 29 9.82 3.65 0.66
N HIS A 30 9.45 2.41 0.96
CA HIS A 30 8.06 2.04 1.21
C HIS A 30 7.47 2.67 2.47
N LEU A 31 8.25 2.83 3.55
CA LEU A 31 7.78 3.52 4.77
C LEU A 31 7.44 4.98 4.50
N CYS A 32 8.16 5.65 3.59
CA CYS A 32 7.84 7.02 3.21
C CYS A 32 6.58 7.10 2.35
N VAL A 33 6.56 6.39 1.21
CA VAL A 33 5.40 6.46 0.30
C VAL A 33 4.14 5.83 0.90
N GLY A 34 4.28 4.91 1.84
CA GLY A 34 3.18 4.32 2.59
C GLY A 34 2.41 5.31 3.48
N MET A 35 2.97 6.51 3.74
CA MET A 35 2.20 7.61 4.36
C MET A 35 0.97 8.00 3.56
N GLY A 36 0.89 7.63 2.28
CA GLY A 36 -0.35 7.77 1.50
C GLY A 36 -1.59 7.22 2.22
N TYR A 37 -1.46 6.09 2.94
CA TYR A 37 -2.55 5.56 3.78
C TYR A 37 -2.84 6.37 5.05
N GLY A 38 -1.88 7.11 5.54
CA GLY A 38 -2.01 7.94 6.76
C GLY A 38 -2.53 9.36 6.50
N MET A 39 -2.84 9.72 5.26
CA MET A 39 -3.25 11.08 4.89
C MET A 39 -4.49 11.57 5.64
N SER A 40 -5.37 10.66 6.08
CA SER A 40 -6.57 11.00 6.85
C SER A 40 -6.29 11.75 8.16
N VAL A 41 -5.10 11.63 8.72
CA VAL A 41 -4.69 12.36 9.96
C VAL A 41 -4.69 13.87 9.75
N PHE A 42 -4.59 14.33 8.50
CA PHE A 42 -4.49 15.76 8.15
C PHE A 42 -5.84 16.40 7.82
N TRP A 43 -6.91 15.63 7.52
CA TRP A 43 -8.16 16.22 7.01
C TRP A 43 -8.80 17.19 8.00
N LEU A 44 -8.90 16.82 9.28
CA LEU A 44 -9.45 17.70 10.30
C LEU A 44 -8.57 18.93 10.55
N PRO A 45 -7.24 18.81 10.75
CA PRO A 45 -6.37 19.98 10.82
C PRO A 45 -6.49 20.91 9.60
N MET A 46 -6.52 20.36 8.37
CA MET A 46 -6.67 21.16 7.15
C MET A 46 -8.01 21.92 7.10
N SER A 47 -9.09 21.31 7.57
CA SER A 47 -10.43 21.90 7.57
C SER A 47 -10.69 22.89 8.70
N ARG A 48 -9.66 23.34 9.42
CA ARG A 48 -9.77 24.27 10.56
C ARG A 48 -8.72 25.38 10.58
N ILE A 49 -7.95 25.54 9.51
CA ILE A 49 -6.80 26.47 9.47
C ILE A 49 -7.25 27.90 9.69
N VAL A 50 -8.31 28.35 8.99
CA VAL A 50 -8.79 29.75 9.05
C VAL A 50 -9.54 30.01 10.36
N GLY A 51 -10.43 29.11 10.75
CA GLY A 51 -11.15 29.24 12.04
C GLY A 51 -10.18 29.33 13.21
N TYR A 52 -9.16 28.44 13.23
CA TYR A 52 -8.15 28.43 14.27
C TYR A 52 -7.32 29.72 14.31
N SER A 53 -6.90 30.26 13.16
CA SER A 53 -6.13 31.52 13.08
C SER A 53 -6.89 32.73 13.58
N LYS A 54 -8.24 32.64 13.59
CA LYS A 54 -9.15 33.66 14.14
C LYS A 54 -9.56 33.40 15.59
N GLY A 55 -8.94 32.42 16.27
CA GLY A 55 -9.23 32.07 17.65
C GLY A 55 -10.55 31.35 17.88
N LEU A 56 -11.16 30.79 16.82
CA LEU A 56 -12.38 29.99 16.94
C LEU A 56 -12.08 28.58 17.45
N THR A 57 -12.92 28.04 18.31
CA THR A 57 -12.81 26.65 18.81
C THR A 57 -13.23 25.62 17.77
N GLY A 58 -13.93 26.04 16.69
CA GLY A 58 -14.41 25.21 15.59
C GLY A 58 -13.88 25.62 14.24
N SER A 59 -14.47 25.05 13.19
CA SER A 59 -14.21 25.41 11.81
C SER A 59 -15.03 26.64 11.40
N MET A 60 -14.44 27.54 10.65
CA MET A 60 -15.13 28.61 9.92
C MET A 60 -15.53 28.08 8.54
N ALA A 61 -16.49 27.14 8.51
CA ALA A 61 -16.86 26.43 7.30
C ALA A 61 -17.29 27.37 6.17
N CYS A 62 -16.91 27.03 4.95
CA CYS A 62 -17.39 27.73 3.75
C CYS A 62 -18.91 27.58 3.59
N PRO A 63 -19.59 28.58 2.99
CA PRO A 63 -21.02 28.52 2.70
C PRO A 63 -21.43 27.21 2.01
N ALA A 64 -22.61 26.69 2.33
CA ALA A 64 -23.06 25.39 1.81
C ALA A 64 -23.25 25.43 0.28
N ASP A 65 -23.62 26.56 -0.26
CA ASP A 65 -23.86 26.86 -1.67
C ASP A 65 -22.60 27.23 -2.46
N MET A 66 -21.45 27.39 -1.77
CA MET A 66 -20.19 27.69 -2.46
C MET A 66 -19.80 26.56 -3.40
N SER A 67 -19.57 26.91 -4.66
CA SER A 67 -19.14 25.95 -5.69
C SER A 67 -17.78 25.29 -5.35
N ILE A 68 -17.51 24.12 -5.92
CA ILE A 68 -16.22 23.42 -5.78
C ILE A 68 -15.06 24.33 -6.20
N VAL A 69 -15.23 25.05 -7.32
CA VAL A 69 -14.21 25.99 -7.81
C VAL A 69 -13.99 27.13 -6.82
N GLY A 70 -15.06 27.67 -6.24
CA GLY A 70 -14.94 28.68 -5.19
C GLY A 70 -14.15 28.21 -3.97
N GLN A 71 -14.37 26.95 -3.52
CA GLN A 71 -13.66 26.37 -2.40
C GLN A 71 -12.17 26.09 -2.70
N LEU A 72 -11.80 25.85 -3.95
CA LEU A 72 -10.40 25.63 -4.35
C LEU A 72 -9.52 26.87 -4.19
N PHE A 73 -10.11 28.06 -4.42
CA PHE A 73 -9.37 29.33 -4.47
C PHE A 73 -9.65 30.26 -3.28
N THR A 74 -10.58 29.90 -2.38
CA THR A 74 -10.91 30.76 -1.23
C THR A 74 -9.81 30.73 -0.17
N THR A 75 -9.56 31.90 0.45
CA THR A 75 -8.71 32.06 1.62
C THR A 75 -9.50 32.53 2.85
N GLN A 76 -10.81 32.70 2.74
CA GLN A 76 -11.63 33.35 3.76
C GLN A 76 -12.37 32.39 4.69
N CYS A 77 -12.52 31.13 4.28
CA CYS A 77 -13.22 30.10 5.03
C CYS A 77 -12.48 28.77 4.99
N ASP A 78 -12.78 27.89 5.93
CA ASP A 78 -12.19 26.57 6.07
C ASP A 78 -12.75 25.60 5.03
N TRP A 79 -11.87 24.79 4.44
CA TRP A 79 -12.26 23.78 3.48
C TRP A 79 -13.14 22.71 4.09
N LYS A 80 -14.13 22.23 3.35
CA LYS A 80 -14.89 21.05 3.77
C LYS A 80 -13.97 19.83 3.84
N VAL A 81 -14.14 19.00 4.86
CA VAL A 81 -13.32 17.77 5.05
C VAL A 81 -13.30 16.89 3.81
N ILE A 82 -14.43 16.78 3.10
CA ILE A 82 -14.54 16.01 1.86
C ILE A 82 -13.59 16.55 0.77
N MET A 83 -13.41 17.86 0.67
CA MET A 83 -12.52 18.49 -0.30
C MET A 83 -11.04 18.18 0.01
N CYS A 84 -10.69 18.07 1.29
CA CYS A 84 -9.38 17.61 1.72
C CYS A 84 -9.19 16.11 1.40
N ALA A 85 -10.22 15.30 1.61
CA ALA A 85 -10.17 13.87 1.35
C ALA A 85 -10.01 13.51 -0.15
N VAL A 86 -10.41 14.39 -1.07
CA VAL A 86 -10.17 14.22 -2.52
C VAL A 86 -8.68 14.09 -2.85
N ILE A 87 -7.78 14.69 -2.04
CA ILE A 87 -6.33 14.53 -2.19
C ILE A 87 -5.95 13.04 -2.17
N PHE A 88 -6.55 12.25 -1.27
CA PHE A 88 -6.33 10.80 -1.21
C PHE A 88 -6.77 10.10 -2.50
N SER A 89 -7.95 10.42 -3.00
CA SER A 89 -8.48 9.82 -4.24
C SER A 89 -7.59 10.12 -5.44
N ILE A 90 -7.09 11.37 -5.56
CA ILE A 90 -6.16 11.76 -6.62
C ILE A 90 -4.84 10.98 -6.50
N LEU A 91 -4.26 10.90 -5.29
CA LEU A 91 -3.02 10.17 -5.03
C LEU A 91 -3.10 8.71 -5.50
N PHE A 92 -4.16 8.01 -5.08
CA PHE A 92 -4.31 6.58 -5.38
C PHE A 92 -4.74 6.31 -6.83
N PHE A 93 -5.52 7.19 -7.43
CA PHE A 93 -5.80 7.13 -8.86
C PHE A 93 -4.52 7.28 -9.68
N MET A 94 -3.71 8.27 -9.37
CA MET A 94 -2.43 8.52 -10.05
C MET A 94 -1.42 7.42 -9.78
N LEU A 95 -1.43 6.78 -8.60
CA LEU A 95 -0.59 5.61 -8.32
C LEU A 95 -0.84 4.50 -9.36
N GLY A 96 -2.10 4.07 -9.52
CA GLY A 96 -2.42 3.00 -10.46
C GLY A 96 -2.14 3.38 -11.91
N THR A 97 -2.48 4.60 -12.32
CA THR A 97 -2.21 5.11 -13.66
C THR A 97 -0.70 5.14 -13.95
N THR A 98 0.08 5.67 -13.02
CA THR A 98 1.55 5.76 -13.15
C THR A 98 2.19 4.39 -13.23
N THR A 99 1.81 3.47 -12.36
CA THR A 99 2.38 2.12 -12.35
C THR A 99 2.04 1.35 -13.63
N ALA A 100 0.85 1.54 -14.16
CA ALA A 100 0.43 0.92 -15.42
C ALA A 100 1.24 1.43 -16.63
N ILE A 101 1.53 2.72 -16.68
CA ILE A 101 2.24 3.37 -17.80
C ILE A 101 3.75 3.22 -17.64
N LEU A 102 4.30 3.56 -16.46
CA LEU A 102 5.74 3.64 -16.23
C LEU A 102 6.37 2.33 -15.73
N GLY A 103 5.59 1.25 -15.55
CA GLY A 103 6.14 -0.04 -15.14
C GLY A 103 7.18 -0.61 -16.10
N ASN A 104 6.98 -0.44 -17.42
CA ASN A 104 7.99 -0.81 -18.41
C ASN A 104 9.25 0.07 -18.32
N TRP A 105 9.09 1.35 -18.05
CA TRP A 105 10.22 2.27 -17.88
C TRP A 105 11.14 1.81 -16.73
N LEU A 106 10.57 1.37 -15.60
CA LEU A 106 11.31 0.78 -14.48
C LEU A 106 12.21 -0.38 -14.92
N GLU A 107 11.70 -1.28 -15.75
CA GLU A 107 12.45 -2.46 -16.19
C GLU A 107 13.69 -2.09 -17.04
N HIS A 108 13.64 -0.97 -17.75
CA HIS A 108 14.75 -0.48 -18.59
C HIS A 108 15.75 0.38 -17.80
N VAL A 109 15.26 1.36 -17.02
CA VAL A 109 16.14 2.33 -16.35
C VAL A 109 16.67 1.85 -15.00
N GLY A 110 15.97 0.90 -14.38
CA GLY A 110 16.35 0.31 -13.11
C GLY A 110 15.82 1.03 -11.86
N PRO A 111 16.00 0.41 -10.67
CA PRO A 111 15.34 0.84 -9.45
C PRO A 111 15.87 2.15 -8.88
N ARG A 112 17.15 2.49 -9.09
CA ARG A 112 17.72 3.73 -8.56
C ARG A 112 17.13 4.97 -9.23
N MET A 113 17.02 4.95 -10.55
CA MET A 113 16.44 6.06 -11.31
C MET A 113 14.96 6.23 -10.98
N CYS A 114 14.19 5.13 -10.96
CA CYS A 114 12.78 5.16 -10.58
C CYS A 114 12.58 5.60 -9.14
N GLY A 115 13.39 5.12 -8.21
CA GLY A 115 13.35 5.53 -6.81
C GLY A 115 13.66 7.01 -6.64
N LEU A 116 14.63 7.55 -7.36
CA LEU A 116 14.94 8.99 -7.33
C LEU A 116 13.80 9.82 -7.91
N ALA A 117 13.20 9.41 -9.02
CA ALA A 117 12.01 10.08 -9.57
C ALA A 117 10.84 10.05 -8.58
N SER A 118 10.62 8.90 -7.93
CA SER A 118 9.65 8.77 -6.83
C SER A 118 9.94 9.74 -5.69
N CYS A 119 11.20 9.79 -5.23
CA CYS A 119 11.63 10.70 -4.17
C CYS A 119 11.33 12.17 -4.53
N CYS A 120 11.76 12.60 -5.73
CA CYS A 120 11.51 13.97 -6.18
C CYS A 120 10.02 14.32 -6.20
N CYS A 121 9.18 13.45 -6.76
CA CYS A 121 7.74 13.68 -6.86
C CYS A 121 7.05 13.66 -5.47
N PHE A 122 7.41 12.69 -4.61
CA PHE A 122 6.74 12.53 -3.33
C PHE A 122 7.17 13.58 -2.30
N VAL A 123 8.44 13.96 -2.30
CA VAL A 123 8.95 15.08 -1.48
C VAL A 123 8.37 16.40 -1.95
N PHE A 124 8.30 16.64 -3.26
CA PHE A 124 7.64 17.80 -3.83
C PHE A 124 6.16 17.89 -3.40
N PHE A 125 5.45 16.78 -3.38
CA PHE A 125 4.06 16.74 -2.89
C PHE A 125 3.95 17.28 -1.47
N PHE A 126 4.79 16.84 -0.52
CA PHE A 126 4.75 17.32 0.86
C PHE A 126 5.16 18.79 0.99
N PHE A 127 6.13 19.25 0.21
CA PHE A 127 6.46 20.68 0.15
C PHE A 127 5.29 21.52 -0.38
N MET A 128 4.59 21.04 -1.39
CA MET A 128 3.41 21.73 -1.92
C MET A 128 2.22 21.68 -0.97
N LEU A 129 2.04 20.61 -0.18
CA LEU A 129 1.06 20.58 0.89
C LEU A 129 1.40 21.61 1.98
N SER A 130 2.69 21.77 2.30
CA SER A 130 3.15 22.83 3.21
C SER A 130 2.79 24.20 2.67
N LEU A 131 3.09 24.48 1.40
CA LEU A 131 2.75 25.72 0.73
C LEU A 131 1.24 25.97 0.64
N SER A 132 0.47 24.94 0.28
CA SER A 132 -1.00 24.97 0.24
C SER A 132 -1.58 25.36 1.61
N SER A 133 -1.08 24.75 2.68
CA SER A 133 -1.54 25.04 4.05
C SER A 133 -1.12 26.42 4.52
N PHE A 134 0.06 26.88 4.12
CA PHE A 134 0.56 28.21 4.45
C PHE A 134 -0.20 29.33 3.75
N LEU A 135 -0.46 29.17 2.43
CA LEU A 135 -1.20 30.11 1.61
C LEU A 135 -2.73 29.94 1.69
N HIS A 136 -3.19 28.89 2.33
CA HIS A 136 -4.59 28.47 2.35
C HIS A 136 -5.21 28.38 0.94
N GLN A 137 -4.55 27.62 0.03
CA GLN A 137 -4.94 27.43 -1.36
C GLN A 137 -5.09 25.95 -1.68
N LEU A 138 -6.31 25.42 -1.75
CA LEU A 138 -6.58 23.98 -1.89
C LEU A 138 -6.19 23.44 -3.27
N TRP A 139 -6.30 24.26 -4.32
CA TRP A 139 -5.89 23.83 -5.68
C TRP A 139 -4.42 23.42 -5.76
N ILE A 140 -3.54 24.04 -4.93
CA ILE A 140 -2.14 23.66 -4.83
C ILE A 140 -2.02 22.23 -4.30
N ALA A 141 -2.81 21.86 -3.27
CA ALA A 141 -2.80 20.51 -2.72
C ALA A 141 -3.31 19.45 -3.72
N TRP A 142 -4.34 19.78 -4.51
CA TRP A 142 -4.86 18.87 -5.54
C TRP A 142 -3.87 18.67 -6.69
N LEU A 143 -3.25 19.74 -7.17
CA LEU A 143 -2.18 19.64 -8.17
C LEU A 143 -0.98 18.86 -7.65
N ALA A 144 -0.59 19.13 -6.40
CA ALA A 144 0.48 18.39 -5.74
C ALA A 144 0.16 16.90 -5.61
N ALA A 145 -1.11 16.54 -5.33
CA ALA A 145 -1.54 15.15 -5.24
C ALA A 145 -1.36 14.37 -6.57
N ILE A 146 -1.50 15.03 -7.72
CA ILE A 146 -1.21 14.41 -9.03
C ILE A 146 0.26 13.99 -9.09
N ILE A 147 1.17 14.92 -8.77
CA ILE A 147 2.62 14.67 -8.79
C ILE A 147 3.02 13.67 -7.69
N GLY A 148 2.44 13.82 -6.49
CA GLY A 148 2.64 12.90 -5.39
C GLY A 148 2.21 11.47 -5.71
N GLY A 149 1.10 11.31 -6.45
CA GLY A 149 0.62 10.01 -6.91
C GLY A 149 1.55 9.35 -7.93
N ILE A 150 2.21 10.15 -8.79
CA ILE A 150 3.29 9.65 -9.65
C ILE A 150 4.44 9.11 -8.79
N GLY A 151 4.88 9.90 -7.80
CA GLY A 151 5.91 9.49 -6.84
C GLY A 151 5.52 8.22 -6.07
N LEU A 152 4.26 8.15 -5.63
CA LEU A 152 3.70 7.01 -4.91
C LEU A 152 3.74 5.74 -5.78
N GLY A 153 3.33 5.82 -7.04
CA GLY A 153 3.33 4.70 -7.97
C GLY A 153 4.73 4.17 -8.25
N LEU A 154 5.67 5.03 -8.63
CA LEU A 154 7.06 4.65 -8.87
C LEU A 154 7.72 4.07 -7.61
N GLY A 155 7.49 4.70 -6.45
CA GLY A 155 8.03 4.25 -5.17
C GLY A 155 7.47 2.92 -4.72
N TYR A 156 6.25 2.57 -5.13
CA TYR A 156 5.63 1.29 -4.82
C TYR A 156 6.19 0.14 -5.65
N ILE A 157 6.20 0.25 -6.98
CA ILE A 157 6.61 -0.88 -7.84
C ILE A 157 8.11 -1.16 -7.81
N THR A 158 8.94 -0.15 -7.56
CA THR A 158 10.40 -0.26 -7.59
C THR A 158 10.95 -1.29 -6.58
N PRO A 159 10.61 -1.23 -5.28
CA PRO A 159 11.03 -2.23 -4.31
C PRO A 159 10.47 -3.62 -4.60
N VAL A 160 9.20 -3.73 -4.98
CA VAL A 160 8.53 -5.01 -5.22
C VAL A 160 9.21 -5.75 -6.38
N SER A 161 9.38 -5.11 -7.53
CA SER A 161 10.05 -5.70 -8.69
C SER A 161 11.50 -6.11 -8.37
N THR A 162 12.21 -5.30 -7.60
CA THR A 162 13.61 -5.58 -7.25
C THR A 162 13.72 -6.78 -6.31
N LEU A 163 12.88 -6.85 -5.27
CA LEU A 163 12.93 -7.94 -4.29
C LEU A 163 12.56 -9.30 -4.88
N ILE A 164 11.59 -9.37 -5.78
CA ILE A 164 11.21 -10.61 -6.46
C ILE A 164 12.43 -11.21 -7.17
N LYS A 165 13.24 -10.39 -7.83
CA LYS A 165 14.44 -10.84 -8.56
C LYS A 165 15.57 -11.32 -7.65
N TRP A 166 15.63 -10.82 -6.40
CA TRP A 166 16.63 -11.23 -5.41
C TRP A 166 16.24 -12.50 -4.62
N PHE A 167 14.95 -12.79 -4.51
CA PHE A 167 14.43 -13.88 -3.69
C PHE A 167 13.56 -14.85 -4.51
N PRO A 168 14.09 -15.47 -5.59
CA PRO A 168 13.34 -16.44 -6.36
C PRO A 168 13.00 -17.71 -5.56
N ASP A 169 13.73 -17.96 -4.46
CA ASP A 169 13.51 -19.04 -3.50
C ASP A 169 12.34 -18.77 -2.54
N ARG A 170 11.97 -17.49 -2.31
CA ARG A 170 10.95 -17.06 -1.33
C ARG A 170 10.24 -15.79 -1.82
N VAL A 171 9.63 -15.89 -3.00
CA VAL A 171 9.01 -14.73 -3.67
C VAL A 171 7.90 -14.11 -2.83
N GLY A 172 7.08 -14.93 -2.17
CA GLY A 172 6.01 -14.45 -1.29
C GLY A 172 6.54 -13.70 -0.09
N LEU A 173 7.55 -14.24 0.61
CA LEU A 173 8.17 -13.53 1.73
C LEU A 173 8.78 -12.19 1.28
N ALA A 174 9.44 -12.18 0.12
CA ALA A 174 10.04 -10.96 -0.44
C ALA A 174 9.01 -9.87 -0.74
N THR A 175 7.91 -10.25 -1.38
CA THR A 175 6.79 -9.33 -1.66
C THR A 175 6.10 -8.89 -0.38
N GLY A 176 5.92 -9.80 0.59
CA GLY A 176 5.38 -9.50 1.91
C GLY A 176 6.20 -8.46 2.68
N MET A 177 7.52 -8.58 2.68
CA MET A 177 8.42 -7.61 3.29
C MET A 177 8.34 -6.24 2.61
N ALA A 178 8.36 -6.21 1.27
CA ALA A 178 8.23 -4.98 0.52
C ALA A 178 6.90 -4.28 0.83
N VAL A 179 5.81 -4.97 0.55
CA VAL A 179 4.46 -4.42 0.66
C VAL A 179 4.06 -4.17 2.12
N GLY A 180 4.61 -4.95 3.07
CA GLY A 180 4.50 -4.72 4.52
C GLY A 180 5.06 -3.36 4.92
N GLY A 181 6.21 -2.97 4.37
CA GLY A 181 6.79 -1.63 4.57
C GLY A 181 5.86 -0.51 4.13
N PHE A 182 5.19 -0.66 2.99
CA PHE A 182 4.19 0.30 2.52
C PHE A 182 3.01 0.42 3.50
N GLY A 183 2.48 -0.71 4.00
CA GLY A 183 1.45 -0.70 5.05
C GLY A 183 1.92 -0.05 6.36
N GLY A 184 3.21 -0.22 6.70
CA GLY A 184 3.84 0.38 7.89
C GLY A 184 4.01 1.89 7.83
N GLY A 185 3.99 2.48 6.63
CA GLY A 185 4.21 3.92 6.45
C GLY A 185 3.21 4.80 7.19
N ALA A 186 1.93 4.46 7.12
CA ALA A 186 0.88 5.16 7.88
C ALA A 186 1.02 4.97 9.39
N MET A 187 1.41 3.77 9.82
CA MET A 187 1.60 3.42 11.23
C MET A 187 2.75 4.24 11.86
N VAL A 188 3.81 4.51 11.10
CA VAL A 188 4.93 5.38 11.53
C VAL A 188 4.60 6.86 11.33
N GLY A 189 4.10 7.20 10.15
CA GLY A 189 3.88 8.59 9.73
C GLY A 189 2.73 9.27 10.44
N GLY A 190 1.66 8.56 10.80
CA GLY A 190 0.51 9.11 11.52
C GLY A 190 0.87 9.67 12.90
N PRO A 191 1.44 8.86 13.82
CA PRO A 191 1.91 9.36 15.11
C PRO A 191 3.01 10.42 15.01
N LEU A 192 3.91 10.31 14.01
CA LEU A 192 4.91 11.34 13.74
C LEU A 192 4.25 12.67 13.38
N ALA A 193 3.29 12.65 12.46
CA ALA A 193 2.54 13.84 12.05
C ALA A 193 1.82 14.49 13.23
N GLN A 194 1.14 13.70 14.07
CA GLN A 194 0.47 14.23 15.27
C GLN A 194 1.43 14.90 16.24
N LYS A 195 2.61 14.30 16.48
CA LYS A 195 3.63 14.92 17.34
C LYS A 195 4.20 16.19 16.74
N LEU A 196 4.43 16.24 15.42
CA LEU A 196 4.92 17.44 14.75
C LEU A 196 3.87 18.56 14.77
N ILE A 197 2.59 18.24 14.49
CA ILE A 197 1.49 19.20 14.60
C ILE A 197 1.44 19.78 16.02
N ALA A 198 1.50 18.93 17.05
CA ALA A 198 1.48 19.37 18.44
C ALA A 198 2.70 20.24 18.80
N ALA A 199 3.88 19.88 18.30
CA ALA A 199 5.13 20.60 18.58
C ALA A 199 5.18 22.00 17.93
N PHE A 200 4.57 22.15 16.75
CA PHE A 200 4.53 23.44 16.02
C PHE A 200 3.24 24.25 16.24
N LYS A 201 2.35 23.74 17.09
CA LYS A 201 1.12 24.45 17.43
C LYS A 201 1.41 25.73 18.19
N THR A 202 0.79 26.84 17.76
CA THR A 202 0.84 28.16 18.44
C THR A 202 -0.59 28.65 18.68
N GLU A 203 -0.76 29.84 19.27
CA GLU A 203 -2.08 30.44 19.48
C GLU A 203 -2.83 30.72 18.17
N THR A 204 -2.11 31.02 17.08
CA THR A 204 -2.68 31.39 15.78
C THR A 204 -2.43 30.37 14.66
N SER A 205 -1.67 29.32 14.91
CA SER A 205 -1.34 28.28 13.91
C SER A 205 -1.51 26.89 14.48
N ILE A 206 -2.16 26.01 13.72
CA ILE A 206 -2.27 24.57 14.04
C ILE A 206 -0.91 23.86 13.96
N GLY A 207 0.10 24.44 13.31
CA GLY A 207 1.41 23.82 13.11
C GLY A 207 1.46 22.90 11.88
N LEU A 208 0.46 22.96 11.00
CA LEU A 208 0.29 21.98 9.91
C LEU A 208 1.29 22.16 8.78
N TRP A 209 1.56 23.40 8.35
CA TRP A 209 2.51 23.64 7.26
C TRP A 209 3.95 23.26 7.65
N GLN A 210 4.34 23.54 8.90
CA GLN A 210 5.63 23.13 9.45
C GLN A 210 5.74 21.60 9.51
N CYS A 211 4.65 20.92 9.92
CA CYS A 211 4.58 19.47 9.93
C CYS A 211 4.86 18.90 8.53
N PHE A 212 4.19 19.37 7.49
CA PHE A 212 4.42 18.92 6.11
C PHE A 212 5.85 19.20 5.63
N PHE A 213 6.40 20.35 5.96
CA PHE A 213 7.77 20.73 5.60
C PHE A 213 8.79 19.76 6.23
N VAL A 214 8.68 19.51 7.54
CA VAL A 214 9.59 18.60 8.25
C VAL A 214 9.44 17.16 7.75
N MET A 215 8.21 16.71 7.49
CA MET A 215 7.98 15.38 6.90
C MET A 215 8.61 15.27 5.51
N ALA A 216 8.53 16.30 4.67
CA ALA A 216 9.21 16.34 3.37
C ALA A 216 10.72 16.16 3.52
N CYS A 217 11.36 16.85 4.47
CA CYS A 217 12.79 16.72 4.74
C CYS A 217 13.16 15.32 5.23
N ILE A 218 12.40 14.73 6.15
CA ILE A 218 12.61 13.38 6.65
C ILE A 218 12.48 12.36 5.50
N TYR A 219 11.42 12.45 4.70
CA TYR A 219 11.19 11.55 3.57
C TYR A 219 12.26 11.68 2.49
N CYS A 220 12.75 12.89 2.24
CA CYS A 220 13.87 13.12 1.33
C CYS A 220 15.09 12.30 1.75
N VAL A 221 15.48 12.38 3.01
CA VAL A 221 16.65 11.64 3.53
C VAL A 221 16.45 10.13 3.43
N PHE A 222 15.33 9.61 3.92
CA PHE A 222 15.06 8.16 3.91
C PHE A 222 14.96 7.61 2.49
N MET A 223 14.23 8.28 1.60
CA MET A 223 14.06 7.82 0.22
C MET A 223 15.38 7.89 -0.55
N LEU A 224 16.18 8.95 -0.40
CA LEU A 224 17.49 9.03 -1.03
C LEU A 224 18.41 7.91 -0.54
N MET A 225 18.46 7.64 0.76
CA MET A 225 19.23 6.52 1.31
C MET A 225 18.77 5.19 0.69
N GLY A 226 17.46 4.94 0.62
CA GLY A 226 16.90 3.75 -0.01
C GLY A 226 17.29 3.64 -1.50
N CYS A 227 17.16 4.74 -2.26
CA CYS A 227 17.48 4.79 -3.68
C CYS A 227 18.96 4.51 -3.98
N PHE A 228 19.87 5.06 -3.18
CA PHE A 228 21.30 4.88 -3.43
C PHE A 228 21.87 3.56 -2.87
N THR A 229 21.18 2.93 -1.91
CA THR A 229 21.59 1.63 -1.35
C THR A 229 20.99 0.44 -2.09
N ILE A 230 19.85 0.60 -2.80
CA ILE A 230 19.22 -0.48 -3.54
C ILE A 230 20.13 -1.02 -4.65
N ARG A 231 20.14 -2.36 -4.83
CA ARG A 231 20.95 -3.06 -5.84
C ARG A 231 20.08 -4.01 -6.66
N VAL A 232 20.43 -4.16 -7.92
CA VAL A 232 19.85 -5.14 -8.85
C VAL A 232 20.65 -6.44 -8.74
N SER A 233 19.95 -7.59 -8.84
CA SER A 233 20.59 -8.89 -8.91
C SER A 233 21.39 -9.03 -10.22
N PRO A 234 22.57 -9.68 -10.20
CA PRO A 234 23.28 -10.03 -11.41
C PRO A 234 22.44 -10.91 -12.35
N SER A 235 22.75 -10.87 -13.64
CA SER A 235 22.10 -11.75 -14.63
C SER A 235 22.31 -13.22 -14.24
N GLY A 236 21.23 -14.00 -14.24
CA GLY A 236 21.28 -15.43 -13.88
C GLY A 236 21.54 -15.70 -12.39
N TYR A 237 21.35 -14.72 -11.50
CA TYR A 237 21.52 -14.90 -10.07
C TYR A 237 20.67 -16.04 -9.52
N LYS A 238 21.31 -16.95 -8.79
CA LYS A 238 20.65 -18.03 -8.03
C LYS A 238 21.16 -18.03 -6.59
N PRO A 239 20.25 -18.08 -5.58
CA PRO A 239 20.66 -18.23 -4.20
C PRO A 239 21.44 -19.54 -3.97
N LYS A 240 22.40 -19.53 -3.05
CA LYS A 240 23.18 -20.74 -2.71
C LYS A 240 22.26 -21.88 -2.26
N GLY A 241 22.44 -23.04 -2.86
CA GLY A 241 21.67 -24.25 -2.51
C GLY A 241 20.23 -24.28 -3.01
N TRP A 242 19.79 -23.24 -3.76
CA TRP A 242 18.45 -23.25 -4.34
C TRP A 242 18.50 -23.81 -5.76
N VAL A 243 17.64 -24.80 -5.98
CA VAL A 243 17.32 -25.34 -7.30
C VAL A 243 15.90 -24.89 -7.63
N PRO A 244 15.61 -24.37 -8.83
CA PRO A 244 14.24 -24.08 -9.23
C PRO A 244 13.35 -25.30 -8.95
N LYS A 245 12.20 -25.08 -8.30
CA LYS A 245 11.24 -26.16 -8.09
C LYS A 245 10.86 -26.69 -9.47
N ASN A 246 11.18 -27.95 -9.70
CA ASN A 246 10.76 -28.68 -10.88
C ASN A 246 9.23 -28.75 -10.82
N THR A 247 8.54 -27.89 -11.56
CA THR A 247 7.07 -27.86 -11.56
C THR A 247 6.48 -29.06 -12.27
N GLY A 248 7.35 -29.97 -12.77
CA GLY A 248 6.94 -31.16 -13.54
C GLY A 248 6.31 -30.85 -14.90
N ASN A 249 6.07 -29.58 -15.18
CA ASN A 249 5.51 -29.14 -16.45
C ASN A 249 6.67 -28.77 -17.39
N MET A 250 7.15 -29.78 -18.10
CA MET A 250 7.98 -29.57 -19.27
C MET A 250 7.06 -29.06 -20.40
N VAL A 251 7.42 -27.95 -20.98
CA VAL A 251 6.67 -27.30 -22.06
C VAL A 251 7.54 -27.31 -23.31
N ASP A 252 6.93 -27.60 -24.43
CA ASP A 252 7.58 -27.54 -25.73
C ASP A 252 8.01 -26.09 -26.02
N ASP A 253 9.29 -25.86 -26.32
CA ASP A 253 9.86 -24.56 -26.67
C ASP A 253 9.44 -24.04 -28.04
N GLY A 254 8.57 -24.76 -28.74
CA GLY A 254 8.14 -24.45 -30.10
C GLY A 254 9.15 -24.89 -31.18
N HIS A 255 10.30 -25.44 -30.78
CA HIS A 255 11.35 -25.95 -31.66
C HIS A 255 11.66 -27.42 -31.41
N GLY A 256 10.76 -28.14 -30.70
CA GLY A 256 10.89 -29.56 -30.38
C GLY A 256 11.77 -29.86 -29.16
N GLY A 257 12.15 -28.86 -28.39
CA GLY A 257 12.82 -28.98 -27.09
C GLY A 257 11.82 -28.87 -25.94
N LEU A 258 12.07 -29.57 -24.84
CA LEU A 258 11.28 -29.44 -23.61
C LEU A 258 12.04 -28.54 -22.63
N ILE A 259 11.43 -27.40 -22.22
CA ILE A 259 12.00 -26.48 -21.24
C ILE A 259 11.12 -26.46 -19.98
N GLU A 260 11.75 -26.28 -18.80
CA GLU A 260 11.01 -26.12 -17.56
C GLU A 260 10.13 -24.85 -17.57
N ALA A 261 8.88 -24.98 -17.14
CA ALA A 261 7.92 -23.88 -17.05
C ALA A 261 8.45 -22.67 -16.24
N SER A 262 9.35 -22.91 -15.26
CA SER A 262 10.01 -21.87 -14.49
C SER A 262 11.01 -21.01 -15.27
N ALA A 263 11.43 -21.43 -16.45
CA ALA A 263 12.35 -20.69 -17.33
C ALA A 263 11.62 -19.70 -18.25
N PHE A 264 10.29 -19.75 -18.31
CA PHE A 264 9.52 -18.91 -19.22
C PHE A 264 9.24 -17.52 -18.66
N ASN A 265 9.29 -16.54 -19.56
CA ASN A 265 8.87 -15.19 -19.30
C ASN A 265 7.81 -14.78 -20.34
N VAL A 266 6.85 -13.98 -19.90
CA VAL A 266 5.82 -13.39 -20.75
C VAL A 266 6.06 -11.89 -20.84
N SER A 267 6.08 -11.33 -22.04
CA SER A 267 6.18 -9.89 -22.21
C SER A 267 4.93 -9.20 -21.66
N THR A 268 5.09 -7.97 -21.20
CA THR A 268 3.98 -7.22 -20.57
C THR A 268 2.77 -7.06 -21.52
N SER A 269 3.02 -6.87 -22.81
CA SER A 269 1.96 -6.73 -23.82
C SER A 269 1.20 -8.04 -24.08
N ARG A 270 1.90 -9.18 -24.01
CA ARG A 270 1.26 -10.50 -24.12
C ARG A 270 0.49 -10.85 -22.85
N ALA A 271 1.04 -10.56 -21.66
CA ALA A 271 0.42 -10.86 -20.38
C ALA A 271 -0.99 -10.25 -20.25
N VAL A 272 -1.18 -8.98 -20.58
CA VAL A 272 -2.50 -8.31 -20.50
C VAL A 272 -3.54 -8.83 -21.49
N ARG A 273 -3.13 -9.62 -22.47
CA ARG A 273 -4.05 -10.28 -23.42
C ARG A 273 -4.49 -11.66 -22.96
N THR A 274 -3.93 -12.15 -21.85
CA THR A 274 -4.28 -13.45 -21.29
C THR A 274 -5.49 -13.33 -20.36
N PRO A 275 -6.37 -14.35 -20.29
CA PRO A 275 -7.46 -14.38 -19.33
C PRO A 275 -6.93 -14.45 -17.90
N GLN A 276 -5.76 -15.06 -17.66
CA GLN A 276 -5.13 -15.16 -16.34
C GLN A 276 -4.85 -13.79 -15.73
N PHE A 277 -4.40 -12.81 -16.52
CA PHE A 277 -4.20 -11.45 -16.07
C PHE A 277 -5.51 -10.83 -15.56
N TRP A 278 -6.60 -10.97 -16.30
CA TRP A 278 -7.89 -10.41 -15.93
C TRP A 278 -8.52 -11.13 -14.75
N PHE A 279 -8.34 -12.46 -14.64
CA PHE A 279 -8.77 -13.18 -13.44
C PHE A 279 -8.02 -12.72 -12.19
N CYS A 280 -6.72 -12.51 -12.28
CA CYS A 280 -5.95 -11.89 -11.20
C CYS A 280 -6.41 -10.44 -10.90
N TRP A 281 -6.78 -9.68 -11.94
CA TRP A 281 -7.27 -8.32 -11.79
C TRP A 281 -8.58 -8.26 -11.01
N PHE A 282 -9.58 -9.08 -11.41
CA PHE A 282 -10.88 -9.15 -10.71
C PHE A 282 -10.73 -9.73 -9.31
N MET A 283 -9.92 -10.76 -9.14
CA MET A 283 -9.61 -11.35 -7.85
C MET A 283 -9.02 -10.29 -6.89
N LEU A 284 -8.02 -9.54 -7.34
CA LEU A 284 -7.43 -8.45 -6.56
C LEU A 284 -8.43 -7.32 -6.28
N PHE A 285 -9.20 -6.90 -7.29
CA PHE A 285 -10.21 -5.86 -7.16
C PHE A 285 -11.23 -6.19 -6.06
N LEU A 286 -11.78 -7.41 -6.06
CA LEU A 286 -12.80 -7.85 -5.12
C LEU A 286 -12.26 -7.97 -3.70
N ASN A 287 -11.06 -8.55 -3.54
CA ASN A 287 -10.37 -8.65 -2.26
C ASN A 287 -10.11 -7.27 -1.64
N ILE A 288 -9.57 -6.35 -2.44
CA ILE A 288 -9.28 -4.99 -2.00
C ILE A 288 -10.57 -4.23 -1.70
N ALA A 289 -11.60 -4.36 -2.54
CA ALA A 289 -12.87 -3.67 -2.33
C ALA A 289 -13.51 -4.07 -1.00
N ALA A 290 -13.47 -5.35 -0.65
CA ALA A 290 -13.94 -5.84 0.65
C ALA A 290 -13.12 -5.26 1.82
N GLY A 291 -11.78 -5.27 1.73
CA GLY A 291 -10.91 -4.79 2.80
C GLY A 291 -10.93 -3.28 3.01
N ILE A 292 -10.80 -2.49 1.91
CA ILE A 292 -10.87 -1.02 1.97
C ILE A 292 -12.23 -0.58 2.49
N GLY A 293 -13.29 -1.28 2.11
CA GLY A 293 -14.63 -1.01 2.57
C GLY A 293 -14.73 -0.99 4.08
N VAL A 294 -14.24 -2.04 4.73
CA VAL A 294 -14.27 -2.13 6.19
C VAL A 294 -13.34 -1.10 6.83
N LEU A 295 -12.15 -0.90 6.29
CA LEU A 295 -11.22 0.11 6.82
C LEU A 295 -11.80 1.52 6.77
N ALA A 296 -12.54 1.86 5.72
CA ALA A 296 -13.16 3.18 5.57
C ALA A 296 -14.24 3.45 6.64
N MET A 297 -14.95 2.40 7.08
CA MET A 297 -16.02 2.51 8.08
C MET A 297 -15.63 2.01 9.48
N ALA A 298 -14.41 1.55 9.69
CA ALA A 298 -14.01 0.87 10.93
C ALA A 298 -14.30 1.67 12.19
N SER A 299 -13.94 2.95 12.22
CA SER A 299 -14.16 3.82 13.37
C SER A 299 -15.65 4.10 13.61
N PRO A 300 -16.44 4.58 12.64
CA PRO A 300 -17.88 4.72 12.80
C PRO A 300 -18.58 3.41 13.16
N LEU A 301 -18.22 2.31 12.52
CA LEU A 301 -18.78 0.98 12.78
C LEU A 301 -18.65 0.60 14.26
N LEU A 302 -17.45 0.72 14.85
CA LEU A 302 -17.25 0.40 16.26
C LEU A 302 -18.04 1.35 17.16
N GLN A 303 -18.02 2.66 16.87
CA GLN A 303 -18.70 3.68 17.66
C GLN A 303 -20.21 3.52 17.65
N GLU A 304 -20.82 3.29 16.50
CA GLU A 304 -22.28 3.22 16.35
C GLU A 304 -22.85 1.87 16.82
N VAL A 305 -22.07 0.77 16.67
CA VAL A 305 -22.54 -0.57 17.08
C VAL A 305 -22.40 -0.78 18.59
N PHE A 306 -21.24 -0.45 19.16
CA PHE A 306 -20.97 -0.75 20.57
C PHE A 306 -21.21 0.43 21.51
N ALA A 307 -21.19 1.65 20.99
CA ALA A 307 -21.59 2.89 21.67
C ALA A 307 -21.23 2.95 23.18
N GLY A 308 -22.24 3.03 24.03
CA GLY A 308 -22.08 3.09 25.47
C GLY A 308 -21.44 1.84 26.09
N ASN A 309 -21.55 0.67 25.46
CA ASN A 309 -20.92 -0.56 25.98
C ASN A 309 -19.39 -0.44 26.06
N LEU A 310 -18.77 0.40 25.19
CA LEU A 310 -17.33 0.64 25.21
C LEU A 310 -16.85 1.44 26.43
N ILE A 311 -17.76 2.13 27.11
CA ILE A 311 -17.46 3.03 28.24
C ILE A 311 -18.24 2.67 29.50
N GLY A 312 -18.70 1.40 29.62
CA GLY A 312 -19.40 0.91 30.80
C GLY A 312 -20.85 1.40 30.93
N LEU A 313 -21.48 1.86 29.86
CA LEU A 313 -22.89 2.30 29.80
C LEU A 313 -23.70 1.35 28.89
N PRO A 314 -24.02 0.14 29.33
CA PRO A 314 -24.66 -0.87 28.49
C PRO A 314 -26.04 -0.40 28.00
N GLY A 315 -26.32 -0.66 26.72
CA GLY A 315 -27.59 -0.35 26.08
C GLY A 315 -27.82 1.12 25.70
N VAL A 316 -26.85 2.02 25.97
CA VAL A 316 -26.97 3.42 25.57
C VAL A 316 -26.47 3.57 24.11
N PRO A 317 -27.36 3.97 23.15
CA PRO A 317 -26.98 4.15 21.77
C PRO A 317 -26.08 5.40 21.58
N PHE A 318 -25.29 5.44 20.50
CA PHE A 318 -24.32 6.51 20.23
C PHE A 318 -24.92 7.92 20.24
N ASP A 319 -26.13 8.08 19.71
CA ASP A 319 -26.81 9.38 19.63
C ASP A 319 -27.24 9.91 21.02
N ALA A 320 -27.45 9.03 22.00
CA ALA A 320 -27.83 9.39 23.36
C ALA A 320 -26.61 9.75 24.26
N LEU A 321 -25.39 9.53 23.79
CA LEU A 321 -24.17 9.90 24.52
C LEU A 321 -23.94 11.41 24.48
N ASN A 322 -23.45 11.96 25.59
CA ASN A 322 -22.99 13.36 25.63
C ASN A 322 -21.64 13.54 24.91
N GLU A 323 -21.22 14.78 24.64
CA GLU A 323 -20.02 15.05 23.85
C GLU A 323 -18.72 14.51 24.49
N ALA A 324 -18.62 14.51 25.83
CA ALA A 324 -17.45 13.94 26.52
C ALA A 324 -17.40 12.41 26.34
N GLN A 325 -18.54 11.74 26.46
CA GLN A 325 -18.70 10.29 26.24
C GLN A 325 -18.42 9.90 24.78
N LYS A 326 -18.93 10.66 23.81
CA LYS A 326 -18.61 10.49 22.38
C LYS A 326 -17.11 10.64 22.14
N GLY A 327 -16.43 11.57 22.80
CA GLY A 327 -14.99 11.73 22.75
C GLY A 327 -14.23 10.50 23.27
N GLN A 328 -14.69 9.88 24.37
CA GLN A 328 -14.11 8.63 24.89
C GLN A 328 -14.30 7.46 23.93
N VAL A 329 -15.51 7.27 23.40
CA VAL A 329 -15.82 6.24 22.41
C VAL A 329 -14.99 6.42 21.13
N ALA A 330 -14.80 7.66 20.66
CA ALA A 330 -13.99 7.96 19.49
C ALA A 330 -12.49 7.64 19.72
N MET A 331 -12.00 7.84 20.94
CA MET A 331 -10.60 7.48 21.30
C MET A 331 -10.39 5.97 21.27
N ILE A 332 -11.36 5.19 21.76
CA ILE A 332 -11.35 3.72 21.69
C ILE A 332 -11.39 3.25 20.23
N ALA A 333 -12.25 3.85 19.41
CA ALA A 333 -12.35 3.52 17.99
C ALA A 333 -11.07 3.87 17.19
N ALA A 334 -10.32 4.88 17.60
CA ALA A 334 -9.00 5.16 17.04
C ALA A 334 -7.99 4.04 17.35
N GLY A 335 -8.04 3.47 18.57
CA GLY A 335 -7.28 2.28 18.94
C GLY A 335 -7.62 1.07 18.06
N PHE A 336 -8.90 0.85 17.79
CA PHE A 336 -9.34 -0.21 16.87
C PHE A 336 -8.79 -0.04 15.46
N THR A 337 -8.83 1.16 14.91
CA THR A 337 -8.24 1.44 13.58
C THR A 337 -6.74 1.14 13.55
N GLY A 338 -6.02 1.46 14.63
CA GLY A 338 -4.62 1.09 14.81
C GLY A 338 -4.40 -0.44 14.82
N LEU A 339 -5.25 -1.18 15.55
CA LEU A 339 -5.22 -2.64 15.59
C LEU A 339 -5.44 -3.26 14.21
N LEU A 340 -6.41 -2.76 13.45
CA LEU A 340 -6.65 -3.20 12.07
C LEU A 340 -5.43 -2.97 11.18
N SER A 341 -4.75 -1.83 11.32
CA SER A 341 -3.53 -1.55 10.58
C SER A 341 -2.42 -2.55 10.91
N LEU A 342 -2.28 -2.94 12.18
CA LEU A 342 -1.31 -3.95 12.62
C LEU A 342 -1.61 -5.31 11.98
N PHE A 343 -2.87 -5.76 11.98
CA PHE A 343 -3.28 -7.01 11.33
C PHE A 343 -3.13 -6.95 9.80
N ASN A 344 -3.37 -5.81 9.18
CA ASN A 344 -3.11 -5.60 7.76
C ASN A 344 -1.63 -5.81 7.42
N ILE A 345 -0.72 -5.19 8.17
CA ILE A 345 0.73 -5.30 7.97
C ILE A 345 1.20 -6.72 8.27
N GLY A 346 0.78 -7.29 9.39
CA GLY A 346 1.08 -8.67 9.77
C GLY A 346 0.60 -9.65 8.69
N GLY A 347 -0.60 -9.46 8.18
CA GLY A 347 -1.18 -10.26 7.10
C GLY A 347 -0.33 -10.22 5.83
N ARG A 348 0.23 -9.06 5.47
CA ARG A 348 1.10 -8.92 4.29
C ARG A 348 2.34 -9.81 4.38
N VAL A 349 2.96 -9.91 5.54
CA VAL A 349 4.18 -10.71 5.72
C VAL A 349 3.84 -12.18 5.92
N VAL A 350 2.89 -12.48 6.81
CA VAL A 350 2.55 -13.85 7.20
C VAL A 350 1.93 -14.62 6.03
N TRP A 351 0.85 -14.10 5.43
CA TRP A 351 0.13 -14.81 4.38
C TRP A 351 0.92 -14.93 3.09
N SER A 352 1.64 -13.88 2.68
CA SER A 352 2.47 -13.99 1.48
C SER A 352 3.66 -14.95 1.68
N GLY A 353 4.27 -14.97 2.87
CA GLY A 353 5.27 -15.97 3.22
C GLY A 353 4.69 -17.39 3.27
N LEU A 354 3.51 -17.57 3.86
CA LEU A 354 2.81 -18.85 3.92
C LEU A 354 2.41 -19.33 2.51
N SER A 355 2.14 -18.42 1.59
CA SER A 355 1.84 -18.76 0.19
C SER A 355 3.01 -19.40 -0.56
N ASP A 356 4.25 -19.21 -0.10
CA ASP A 356 5.42 -19.94 -0.63
C ASP A 356 5.40 -21.43 -0.27
N LEU A 357 4.70 -21.80 0.82
CA LEU A 357 4.58 -23.18 1.31
C LEU A 357 3.30 -23.85 0.79
N LEU A 358 2.17 -23.20 0.93
CA LEU A 358 0.84 -23.75 0.57
C LEU A 358 0.51 -23.62 -0.92
N GLY A 359 1.18 -22.68 -1.62
CA GLY A 359 0.82 -22.30 -2.98
C GLY A 359 -0.15 -21.10 -3.01
N ARG A 360 -0.02 -20.24 -4.03
CA ARG A 360 -0.75 -18.98 -4.16
C ARG A 360 -2.25 -19.19 -4.23
N LYS A 361 -2.68 -20.14 -5.04
CA LYS A 361 -4.09 -20.43 -5.30
C LYS A 361 -4.83 -20.88 -4.04
N ILE A 362 -4.19 -21.74 -3.22
CA ILE A 362 -4.78 -22.25 -1.97
C ILE A 362 -4.96 -21.10 -0.96
N VAL A 363 -3.98 -20.21 -0.87
CA VAL A 363 -4.06 -19.06 0.05
C VAL A 363 -5.21 -18.12 -0.37
N TYR A 364 -5.41 -17.89 -1.67
CA TYR A 364 -6.57 -17.12 -2.14
C TYR A 364 -7.90 -17.83 -1.86
N PHE A 365 -7.95 -19.17 -1.91
CA PHE A 365 -9.15 -19.92 -1.47
C PHE A 365 -9.45 -19.69 0.02
N ILE A 366 -8.42 -19.64 0.87
CA ILE A 366 -8.59 -19.33 2.28
C ILE A 366 -9.16 -17.91 2.45
N TYR A 367 -8.60 -16.91 1.76
CA TYR A 367 -9.10 -15.53 1.81
C TYR A 367 -10.57 -15.44 1.42
N SER A 368 -10.94 -16.08 0.32
CA SER A 368 -12.29 -16.01 -0.22
C SER A 368 -13.29 -16.77 0.66
N ILE A 369 -13.02 -18.02 1.00
CA ILE A 369 -14.00 -18.87 1.73
C ILE A 369 -14.12 -18.44 3.19
N VAL A 370 -12.98 -18.37 3.89
CA VAL A 370 -12.98 -18.00 5.32
C VAL A 370 -13.36 -16.52 5.50
N GLY A 371 -12.87 -15.65 4.61
CA GLY A 371 -13.23 -14.24 4.62
C GLY A 371 -14.71 -14.00 4.39
N ALA A 372 -15.33 -14.67 3.41
CA ALA A 372 -16.77 -14.57 3.17
C ALA A 372 -17.59 -15.04 4.38
N ALA A 373 -17.21 -16.16 5.01
CA ALA A 373 -17.88 -16.64 6.22
C ALA A 373 -17.74 -15.65 7.39
N LEU A 374 -16.56 -15.08 7.59
CA LEU A 374 -16.32 -14.07 8.62
C LEU A 374 -17.13 -12.80 8.35
N TYR A 375 -17.09 -12.24 7.13
CA TYR A 375 -17.88 -11.04 6.80
C TYR A 375 -19.38 -11.28 7.01
N ALA A 376 -19.89 -12.46 6.64
CA ALA A 376 -21.29 -12.84 6.86
C ALA A 376 -21.64 -13.00 8.35
N SER A 377 -20.67 -13.35 9.20
CA SER A 377 -20.90 -13.52 10.66
C SER A 377 -20.83 -12.19 11.44
N ILE A 378 -20.11 -11.18 10.95
CA ILE A 378 -19.92 -9.91 11.67
C ILE A 378 -21.24 -9.23 12.06
N PRO A 379 -22.30 -9.17 11.22
CA PRO A 379 -23.58 -8.58 11.61
C PRO A 379 -24.23 -9.26 12.83
N SER A 380 -24.16 -10.60 12.93
CA SER A 380 -24.69 -11.33 14.08
C SER A 380 -23.84 -11.13 15.34
N LEU A 381 -22.52 -11.05 15.20
CA LEU A 381 -21.61 -10.72 16.30
C LEU A 381 -21.84 -9.29 16.83
N ALA A 382 -22.12 -8.35 15.94
CA ALA A 382 -22.50 -6.99 16.28
C ALA A 382 -23.84 -6.94 17.04
N SER A 383 -24.85 -7.68 16.58
CA SER A 383 -26.16 -7.74 17.20
C SER A 383 -26.13 -8.38 18.60
N SER A 384 -25.26 -9.38 18.80
CA SER A 384 -25.06 -10.02 20.10
C SER A 384 -24.15 -9.22 21.04
N LEU A 385 -23.64 -8.07 20.61
CA LEU A 385 -22.70 -7.20 21.33
C LEU A 385 -21.44 -7.96 21.82
N ASN A 386 -21.03 -9.01 21.12
CA ASN A 386 -19.83 -9.75 21.44
C ASN A 386 -18.60 -9.04 20.86
N LEU A 387 -18.08 -8.07 21.59
CA LEU A 387 -16.96 -7.21 21.17
C LEU A 387 -15.72 -8.03 20.80
N VAL A 388 -15.34 -9.02 21.60
CA VAL A 388 -14.10 -9.79 21.38
C VAL A 388 -14.17 -10.57 20.07
N MET A 389 -15.26 -11.32 19.84
CA MET A 389 -15.43 -12.09 18.61
C MET A 389 -15.59 -11.20 17.39
N PHE A 390 -16.26 -10.05 17.54
CA PHE A 390 -16.34 -9.03 16.50
C PHE A 390 -14.96 -8.51 16.11
N LEU A 391 -14.13 -8.10 17.09
CA LEU A 391 -12.76 -7.62 16.84
C LEU A 391 -11.91 -8.70 16.16
N CYS A 392 -11.97 -9.95 16.66
CA CYS A 392 -11.24 -11.06 16.07
C CYS A 392 -11.64 -11.27 14.60
N ALA A 393 -12.94 -11.32 14.29
CA ALA A 393 -13.44 -11.53 12.93
C ALA A 393 -12.96 -10.41 11.99
N VAL A 394 -13.11 -9.15 12.38
CA VAL A 394 -12.68 -8.00 11.57
C VAL A 394 -11.16 -7.98 11.39
N CYS A 395 -10.37 -8.24 12.44
CA CYS A 395 -8.91 -8.30 12.36
C CYS A 395 -8.42 -9.38 11.38
N VAL A 396 -9.04 -10.57 11.41
CA VAL A 396 -8.71 -11.66 10.48
C VAL A 396 -9.07 -11.26 9.05
N CYS A 397 -10.25 -10.69 8.80
CA CYS A 397 -10.64 -10.17 7.47
C CYS A 397 -9.62 -9.15 6.94
N ILE A 398 -9.17 -8.23 7.79
CA ILE A 398 -8.17 -7.22 7.40
C ILE A 398 -6.79 -7.84 7.19
N SER A 399 -6.45 -8.93 7.89
CA SER A 399 -5.23 -9.68 7.60
C SER A 399 -5.27 -10.35 6.22
N PHE A 400 -6.44 -10.85 5.78
CA PHE A 400 -6.65 -11.41 4.44
C PHE A 400 -6.53 -10.34 3.35
N TYR A 401 -7.10 -9.15 3.57
CA TYR A 401 -6.90 -8.01 2.69
C TYR A 401 -5.40 -7.68 2.51
N GLY A 402 -4.66 -7.59 3.62
CA GLY A 402 -3.21 -7.37 3.57
C GLY A 402 -2.48 -8.48 2.82
N GLY A 403 -2.82 -9.74 3.13
CA GLY A 403 -2.27 -10.93 2.50
C GLY A 403 -2.54 -11.01 1.00
N GLY A 404 -3.79 -10.80 0.58
CA GLY A 404 -4.20 -10.82 -0.82
C GLY A 404 -3.42 -9.83 -1.66
N PHE A 405 -3.29 -8.61 -1.15
CA PHE A 405 -2.54 -7.56 -1.81
C PHE A 405 -1.03 -7.85 -1.94
N SER A 406 -0.41 -8.50 -0.94
CA SER A 406 1.02 -8.81 -0.96
C SER A 406 1.36 -10.12 -1.65
N THR A 407 0.40 -11.05 -1.77
CA THR A 407 0.59 -12.34 -2.45
C THR A 407 0.53 -12.19 -3.98
N ILE A 408 -0.23 -11.20 -4.50
CA ILE A 408 -0.48 -11.07 -5.94
C ILE A 408 0.79 -10.86 -6.78
N PRO A 409 1.80 -10.06 -6.38
CA PRO A 409 3.02 -9.92 -7.18
C PRO A 409 3.78 -11.23 -7.32
N ALA A 410 3.78 -12.06 -6.25
CA ALA A 410 4.37 -13.39 -6.29
C ALA A 410 3.58 -14.33 -7.21
N TYR A 411 2.26 -14.24 -7.19
CA TYR A 411 1.42 -15.04 -8.10
C TYR A 411 1.64 -14.65 -9.56
N LEU A 412 1.79 -13.36 -9.86
CA LEU A 412 2.14 -12.89 -11.20
C LEU A 412 3.53 -13.40 -11.63
N ALA A 413 4.51 -13.45 -10.71
CA ALA A 413 5.82 -14.00 -10.99
C ALA A 413 5.75 -15.50 -11.35
N ASP A 414 4.89 -16.26 -10.64
CA ASP A 414 4.68 -17.68 -10.92
C ASP A 414 3.96 -17.92 -12.26
N LEU A 415 3.04 -17.01 -12.68
CA LEU A 415 2.27 -17.14 -13.92
C LEU A 415 3.00 -16.59 -15.16
N PHE A 416 3.75 -15.51 -15.02
CA PHE A 416 4.30 -14.74 -16.16
C PHE A 416 5.83 -14.64 -16.15
N GLY A 417 6.49 -15.22 -15.14
CA GLY A 417 7.94 -15.11 -14.95
C GLY A 417 8.35 -13.78 -14.29
N THR A 418 9.62 -13.72 -13.89
CA THR A 418 10.16 -12.62 -13.09
C THR A 418 10.68 -11.45 -13.91
N GLN A 419 10.93 -11.66 -15.22
CA GLN A 419 11.62 -10.67 -16.09
C GLN A 419 10.87 -9.34 -16.16
N PHE A 420 9.55 -9.36 -16.40
CA PHE A 420 8.71 -8.19 -16.56
C PHE A 420 7.64 -8.06 -15.47
N VAL A 421 7.82 -8.76 -14.34
CA VAL A 421 6.82 -8.81 -13.27
C VAL A 421 6.47 -7.44 -12.72
N GLY A 422 7.41 -6.52 -12.65
CA GLY A 422 7.16 -5.15 -12.20
C GLY A 422 6.20 -4.39 -13.14
N ALA A 423 6.39 -4.52 -14.44
CA ALA A 423 5.53 -3.90 -15.45
C ALA A 423 4.14 -4.54 -15.53
N ILE A 424 4.06 -5.87 -15.38
CA ILE A 424 2.78 -6.62 -15.34
C ILE A 424 2.01 -6.26 -14.06
N HIS A 425 2.67 -6.28 -12.91
CA HIS A 425 2.09 -5.88 -11.63
C HIS A 425 1.64 -4.42 -11.65
N GLY A 426 2.44 -3.51 -12.22
CA GLY A 426 2.06 -2.11 -12.36
C GLY A 426 0.72 -1.93 -13.09
N ARG A 427 0.47 -2.70 -14.17
CA ARG A 427 -0.83 -2.70 -14.86
C ARG A 427 -1.94 -3.31 -14.02
N LEU A 428 -1.64 -4.37 -13.26
CA LEU A 428 -2.61 -4.99 -12.36
C LEU A 428 -3.06 -4.05 -11.23
N LEU A 429 -2.22 -3.12 -10.78
CA LEU A 429 -2.54 -2.15 -9.73
C LEU A 429 -3.67 -1.17 -10.09
N THR A 430 -4.08 -1.11 -11.37
CA THR A 430 -5.33 -0.43 -11.75
C THR A 430 -6.55 -1.04 -11.05
N ALA A 431 -6.53 -2.33 -10.69
CA ALA A 431 -7.55 -2.96 -9.85
C ALA A 431 -7.64 -2.29 -8.47
N TRP A 432 -6.50 -1.99 -7.87
CA TRP A 432 -6.45 -1.31 -6.58
C TRP A 432 -6.99 0.13 -6.65
N SER A 433 -6.57 0.90 -7.65
CA SER A 433 -7.07 2.26 -7.85
C SER A 433 -8.58 2.28 -8.08
N THR A 434 -9.10 1.33 -8.86
CA THR A 434 -10.54 1.17 -9.10
C THR A 434 -11.27 0.80 -7.81
N ALA A 435 -10.76 -0.16 -7.04
CA ALA A 435 -11.36 -0.54 -5.77
C ALA A 435 -11.37 0.61 -4.76
N GLY A 436 -10.27 1.39 -4.70
CA GLY A 436 -10.16 2.56 -3.82
C GLY A 436 -11.16 3.68 -4.13
N LEU A 437 -11.61 3.80 -5.38
CA LEU A 437 -12.66 4.73 -5.79
C LEU A 437 -14.07 4.15 -5.60
N VAL A 438 -14.27 2.93 -6.08
CA VAL A 438 -15.61 2.33 -6.17
C VAL A 438 -16.12 1.83 -4.82
N SER A 439 -15.24 1.23 -4.00
CA SER A 439 -15.67 0.63 -2.74
C SER A 439 -16.24 1.64 -1.73
N PRO A 440 -15.60 2.77 -1.41
CA PRO A 440 -16.18 3.77 -0.52
C PRO A 440 -17.50 4.35 -1.04
N LEU A 441 -17.64 4.51 -2.37
CA LEU A 441 -18.90 4.97 -2.98
C LEU A 441 -20.04 3.98 -2.73
N ILE A 442 -19.81 2.70 -3.02
CA ILE A 442 -20.80 1.63 -2.78
C ILE A 442 -21.23 1.62 -1.31
N ILE A 443 -20.27 1.69 -0.40
CA ILE A 443 -20.54 1.62 1.03
C ILE A 443 -21.38 2.79 1.49
N ASN A 444 -21.02 4.01 1.10
CA ASN A 444 -21.76 5.20 1.50
C ASN A 444 -23.18 5.17 0.93
N VAL A 445 -23.34 4.81 -0.35
CA VAL A 445 -24.67 4.69 -0.99
C VAL A 445 -25.53 3.64 -0.28
N VAL A 446 -24.97 2.48 0.02
CA VAL A 446 -25.71 1.40 0.71
C VAL A 446 -26.08 1.83 2.12
N ARG A 447 -25.16 2.45 2.87
CA ARG A 447 -25.42 2.95 4.23
C ARG A 447 -26.49 4.05 4.23
N ASP A 448 -26.37 5.04 3.34
CA ASP A 448 -27.34 6.13 3.25
C ASP A 448 -28.74 5.60 2.85
N TYR A 449 -28.79 4.63 1.93
CA TYR A 449 -30.03 3.95 1.58
C TYR A 449 -30.69 3.30 2.80
N GLN A 450 -29.92 2.57 3.61
CA GLN A 450 -30.42 1.93 4.84
C GLN A 450 -30.96 2.95 5.84
N LEU A 451 -30.20 4.02 6.09
CA LEU A 451 -30.61 5.09 7.03
C LEU A 451 -31.88 5.80 6.56
N ASN A 452 -31.99 6.09 5.26
CA ASN A 452 -33.18 6.74 4.68
C ASN A 452 -34.42 5.86 4.73
N HIS A 453 -34.27 4.53 4.86
CA HIS A 453 -35.36 3.58 5.04
C HIS A 453 -35.60 3.23 6.52
N GLY A 454 -35.09 4.02 7.45
CA GLY A 454 -35.35 3.89 8.88
C GLY A 454 -34.60 2.79 9.61
N VAL A 455 -33.58 2.21 8.99
CA VAL A 455 -32.71 1.22 9.65
C VAL A 455 -31.85 1.93 10.70
N ALA A 456 -31.76 1.38 11.91
CA ALA A 456 -30.94 1.92 12.99
C ALA A 456 -29.46 2.00 12.58
N LYS A 457 -28.74 3.04 13.00
CA LYS A 457 -27.32 3.26 12.64
C LYS A 457 -26.43 2.04 12.89
N ALA A 458 -26.61 1.37 14.03
CA ALA A 458 -25.87 0.15 14.38
C ALA A 458 -26.08 -1.01 13.37
N GLN A 459 -27.24 -1.07 12.71
CA GLN A 459 -27.59 -2.11 11.74
C GLN A 459 -27.34 -1.69 10.28
N ALA A 460 -27.15 -0.40 10.02
CA ALA A 460 -26.98 0.14 8.67
C ALA A 460 -25.73 -0.41 7.93
N TYR A 461 -24.79 -1.02 8.67
CA TYR A 461 -23.58 -1.65 8.11
C TYR A 461 -23.81 -3.10 7.67
N SER A 462 -24.87 -3.77 8.13
CA SER A 462 -25.07 -5.21 7.88
C SER A 462 -25.14 -5.55 6.39
N MET A 463 -25.89 -4.77 5.62
CA MET A 463 -26.01 -4.97 4.18
C MET A 463 -24.66 -4.79 3.46
N THR A 464 -23.86 -3.83 3.88
CA THR A 464 -22.52 -3.63 3.35
C THR A 464 -21.60 -4.82 3.64
N LEU A 465 -21.64 -5.37 4.86
CA LEU A 465 -20.83 -6.53 5.26
C LEU A 465 -21.23 -7.79 4.48
N TYR A 466 -22.53 -8.01 4.25
CA TYR A 466 -23.00 -9.10 3.37
C TYR A 466 -22.55 -8.89 1.91
N LEU A 467 -22.56 -7.65 1.42
CA LEU A 467 -22.04 -7.35 0.09
C LEU A 467 -20.55 -7.66 -0.03
N MET A 468 -19.74 -7.36 1.02
CA MET A 468 -18.33 -7.74 1.07
C MET A 468 -18.15 -9.26 1.06
N ALA A 469 -19.01 -10.00 1.76
CA ALA A 469 -19.01 -11.47 1.69
C ALA A 469 -19.30 -11.97 0.27
N VAL A 470 -20.26 -11.38 -0.43
CA VAL A 470 -20.55 -11.70 -1.84
C VAL A 470 -19.36 -11.40 -2.75
N PHE A 471 -18.64 -10.30 -2.54
CA PHE A 471 -17.42 -9.99 -3.29
C PHE A 471 -16.38 -11.10 -3.16
N LEU A 472 -16.17 -11.63 -1.94
CA LEU A 472 -15.23 -12.72 -1.72
C LEU A 472 -15.71 -14.06 -2.31
N VAL A 473 -17.01 -14.31 -2.34
CA VAL A 473 -17.55 -15.48 -3.05
C VAL A 473 -17.27 -15.37 -4.55
N ILE A 474 -17.45 -14.20 -5.15
CA ILE A 474 -17.12 -13.97 -6.56
C ILE A 474 -15.60 -14.08 -6.79
N GLU A 475 -14.78 -13.56 -5.86
CA GLU A 475 -13.31 -13.73 -5.87
C GLU A 475 -12.90 -15.20 -5.97
N PHE A 476 -13.55 -16.07 -5.20
CA PHE A 476 -13.30 -17.51 -5.23
C PHE A 476 -13.48 -18.12 -6.62
N PHE A 477 -14.52 -17.72 -7.34
CA PHE A 477 -14.74 -18.21 -8.72
C PHE A 477 -13.61 -17.76 -9.65
N PHE A 478 -13.15 -16.51 -9.56
CA PHE A 478 -11.98 -16.07 -10.34
C PHE A 478 -10.72 -16.82 -9.95
N ALA A 479 -10.49 -17.09 -8.67
CA ALA A 479 -9.34 -17.87 -8.20
C ALA A 479 -9.36 -19.32 -8.74
N ILE A 480 -10.53 -19.97 -8.84
CA ILE A 480 -10.68 -21.30 -9.44
C ILE A 480 -10.28 -21.28 -10.92
N MET A 481 -10.68 -20.24 -11.66
CA MET A 481 -10.49 -20.14 -13.12
C MET A 481 -9.02 -19.93 -13.51
N ILE A 482 -8.15 -19.47 -12.59
CA ILE A 482 -6.73 -19.29 -12.90
C ILE A 482 -6.08 -20.66 -13.18
N ARG A 483 -5.51 -20.79 -14.38
CA ARG A 483 -4.74 -21.94 -14.86
C ARG A 483 -3.38 -21.46 -15.35
N PRO A 484 -2.39 -22.34 -15.55
CA PRO A 484 -1.13 -21.98 -16.21
C PRO A 484 -1.38 -21.22 -17.52
N VAL A 485 -0.47 -20.32 -17.85
CA VAL A 485 -0.55 -19.53 -19.08
C VAL A 485 -0.22 -20.42 -20.28
N ASP A 486 -0.95 -20.25 -21.39
CA ASP A 486 -0.73 -20.99 -22.63
C ASP A 486 0.69 -20.68 -23.17
N PRO A 487 1.49 -21.70 -23.53
CA PRO A 487 2.85 -21.54 -24.05
C PRO A 487 3.00 -20.57 -25.22
N LYS A 488 1.99 -20.41 -26.06
CA LYS A 488 2.02 -19.44 -27.19
C LYS A 488 2.24 -18.00 -26.76
N HIS A 489 2.03 -17.66 -25.48
CA HIS A 489 2.25 -16.34 -24.93
C HIS A 489 3.66 -16.15 -24.36
N TYR A 490 4.43 -17.23 -24.19
CA TYR A 490 5.79 -17.13 -23.66
C TYR A 490 6.73 -16.48 -24.68
N MET A 491 7.78 -15.86 -24.16
CA MET A 491 8.88 -15.35 -24.96
C MET A 491 9.72 -16.51 -25.46
N THR A 492 10.23 -16.39 -26.69
CA THR A 492 11.19 -17.34 -27.22
C THR A 492 12.52 -17.27 -26.48
N ALA A 493 13.31 -18.35 -26.53
CA ALA A 493 14.64 -18.36 -25.94
C ALA A 493 15.53 -17.22 -26.51
N GLU A 494 15.36 -16.90 -27.79
CA GLU A 494 16.06 -15.80 -28.45
C GLU A 494 15.65 -14.42 -27.90
N GLU A 495 14.35 -14.17 -27.69
CA GLU A 495 13.85 -12.93 -27.09
C GLU A 495 14.41 -12.73 -25.67
N VAL A 496 14.43 -13.81 -24.86
CA VAL A 496 14.99 -13.76 -23.49
C VAL A 496 16.50 -13.53 -23.53
N ALA A 497 17.22 -14.23 -24.43
CA ALA A 497 18.66 -14.05 -24.60
C ALA A 497 19.02 -12.63 -25.08
N ALA A 498 18.22 -12.04 -25.97
CA ALA A 498 18.43 -10.68 -26.45
C ALA A 498 18.34 -9.64 -25.31
N VAL A 499 17.29 -9.75 -24.45
CA VAL A 499 17.13 -8.85 -23.29
C VAL A 499 18.30 -9.01 -22.30
N LYS A 500 18.73 -10.24 -22.07
CA LYS A 500 19.88 -10.52 -21.20
C LYS A 500 21.17 -9.92 -21.77
N LYS A 501 21.45 -10.18 -23.05
CA LYS A 501 22.66 -9.68 -23.78
C LYS A 501 22.75 -8.17 -23.76
N GLU A 502 21.62 -7.46 -23.94
CA GLU A 502 21.59 -6.00 -23.89
C GLU A 502 21.99 -5.47 -22.50
N LEU A 503 21.50 -6.10 -21.42
CA LEU A 503 21.87 -5.71 -20.06
C LEU A 503 23.34 -6.01 -19.76
N ASP A 504 23.81 -7.23 -20.11
CA ASP A 504 25.19 -7.65 -19.84
C ASP A 504 26.19 -6.75 -20.60
N ALA A 505 25.93 -6.41 -21.86
CA ALA A 505 26.74 -5.49 -22.64
C ALA A 505 26.80 -4.09 -22.02
N LYS A 506 25.68 -3.57 -21.49
CA LYS A 506 25.67 -2.28 -20.77
C LYS A 506 26.48 -2.34 -19.47
N VAL A 507 26.40 -3.45 -18.74
CA VAL A 507 27.18 -3.66 -17.51
C VAL A 507 28.66 -3.73 -17.79
N GLU A 508 29.07 -4.50 -18.82
CA GLU A 508 30.46 -4.61 -19.24
C GLU A 508 31.04 -3.25 -19.67
N ALA A 509 30.28 -2.50 -20.49
CA ALA A 509 30.71 -1.16 -20.91
C ALA A 509 30.85 -0.19 -19.71
N ALA A 510 29.95 -0.26 -18.73
CA ALA A 510 30.03 0.54 -17.52
C ALA A 510 31.24 0.15 -16.63
N GLN A 511 31.56 -1.14 -16.53
CA GLN A 511 32.75 -1.64 -15.82
C GLN A 511 34.04 -1.23 -16.52
N ALA A 512 34.13 -1.38 -17.85
CA ALA A 512 35.29 -1.00 -18.65
C ALA A 512 35.58 0.51 -18.56
N SER A 513 34.57 1.35 -18.39
CA SER A 513 34.74 2.80 -18.20
C SER A 513 35.32 3.20 -16.83
N GLY A 514 35.57 2.23 -15.93
CA GLY A 514 36.03 2.50 -14.55
C GLY A 514 35.01 3.22 -13.65
N VAL A 515 33.79 3.41 -14.15
CA VAL A 515 32.73 4.18 -13.49
C VAL A 515 32.05 3.34 -12.39
N VAL A 516 32.11 2.02 -12.49
CA VAL A 516 31.57 1.11 -11.47
C VAL A 516 32.71 0.67 -10.55
N PRO A 517 32.77 1.07 -9.28
CA PRO A 517 33.75 0.54 -8.35
C PRO A 517 33.62 -0.98 -8.25
N ALA A 518 34.72 -1.70 -8.14
CA ALA A 518 34.69 -3.11 -7.78
C ALA A 518 33.83 -3.28 -6.52
N ALA A 519 32.78 -4.07 -6.60
CA ALA A 519 31.86 -4.23 -5.51
C ALA A 519 32.57 -4.92 -4.33
N LYS A 520 32.61 -4.24 -3.18
CA LYS A 520 33.13 -4.83 -1.95
C LYS A 520 32.08 -5.77 -1.33
N PRO A 521 32.49 -6.91 -0.75
CA PRO A 521 31.57 -7.76 0.02
C PRO A 521 30.86 -6.97 1.11
N SER A 522 29.60 -7.30 1.35
CA SER A 522 28.82 -6.66 2.42
C SER A 522 29.32 -7.10 3.80
N THR A 523 29.44 -6.16 4.73
CA THR A 523 29.83 -6.44 6.11
C THR A 523 28.63 -6.73 7.01
N ALA A 524 28.85 -7.48 8.09
CA ALA A 524 27.82 -7.73 9.10
C ALA A 524 27.33 -6.41 9.76
N ILE A 525 28.23 -5.46 9.96
CA ILE A 525 27.90 -4.14 10.51
C ILE A 525 26.94 -3.38 9.59
N GLN A 526 27.16 -3.39 8.28
CA GLN A 526 26.25 -2.76 7.32
C GLN A 526 24.86 -3.39 7.38
N LEU A 527 24.78 -4.72 7.51
CA LEU A 527 23.51 -5.44 7.62
C LEU A 527 22.77 -5.04 8.89
N ILE A 528 23.43 -5.11 10.05
CA ILE A 528 22.84 -4.76 11.34
C ILE A 528 22.40 -3.28 11.35
N ALA A 529 23.25 -2.37 10.92
CA ALA A 529 22.94 -0.93 10.89
C ALA A 529 21.75 -0.62 9.98
N SER A 530 21.68 -1.25 8.79
CA SER A 530 20.58 -1.06 7.84
C SER A 530 19.25 -1.57 8.39
N TRP A 531 19.24 -2.74 9.03
CA TRP A 531 18.04 -3.29 9.68
C TRP A 531 17.62 -2.50 10.92
N ALA A 532 18.57 -2.02 11.72
CA ALA A 532 18.27 -1.15 12.87
C ALA A 532 17.65 0.17 12.41
N PHE A 533 18.15 0.77 11.33
CA PHE A 533 17.66 2.04 10.80
C PHE A 533 16.19 2.00 10.38
N VAL A 534 15.73 0.90 9.79
CA VAL A 534 14.32 0.74 9.41
C VAL A 534 13.48 0.07 10.51
N GLY A 535 14.09 -0.75 11.35
CA GLY A 535 13.42 -1.50 12.41
C GLY A 535 13.03 -0.63 13.61
N ILE A 536 13.87 0.31 14.00
CA ILE A 536 13.59 1.18 15.16
C ILE A 536 12.29 2.00 14.96
N PRO A 537 12.07 2.71 13.84
CA PRO A 537 10.80 3.40 13.60
C PRO A 537 9.58 2.46 13.58
N LEU A 538 9.72 1.25 13.04
CA LEU A 538 8.64 0.27 13.01
C LEU A 538 8.29 -0.25 14.41
N ILE A 539 9.28 -0.60 15.22
CA ILE A 539 9.08 -1.05 16.61
C ILE A 539 8.43 0.05 17.45
N TRP A 540 8.90 1.29 17.28
CA TRP A 540 8.28 2.44 17.95
C TRP A 540 6.81 2.60 17.57
N ALA A 541 6.47 2.47 16.28
CA ALA A 541 5.10 2.59 15.80
C ALA A 541 4.21 1.44 16.32
N ILE A 542 4.69 0.20 16.33
CA ILE A 542 3.98 -0.95 16.93
C ILE A 542 3.70 -0.69 18.41
N TYR A 543 4.69 -0.21 19.14
CA TYR A 543 4.51 0.16 20.56
C TYR A 543 3.42 1.22 20.75
N GLN A 544 3.37 2.27 19.91
CA GLN A 544 2.31 3.30 19.97
C GLN A 544 0.91 2.69 19.71
N VAL A 545 0.79 1.81 18.71
CA VAL A 545 -0.47 1.12 18.41
C VAL A 545 -0.90 0.22 19.58
N CYS A 546 0.03 -0.55 20.14
CA CYS A 546 -0.28 -1.41 21.30
C CYS A 546 -0.77 -0.61 22.51
N LEU A 547 -0.15 0.54 22.79
CA LEU A 547 -0.59 1.43 23.87
C LEU A 547 -2.01 1.99 23.64
N GLN A 548 -2.34 2.35 22.39
CA GLN A 548 -3.69 2.82 22.05
C GLN A 548 -4.73 1.69 22.11
N THR A 549 -4.37 0.49 21.62
CA THR A 549 -5.23 -0.69 21.64
C THR A 549 -5.51 -1.16 23.07
N ALA A 550 -4.53 -1.12 23.97
CA ALA A 550 -4.72 -1.51 25.36
C ALA A 550 -5.82 -0.71 26.06
N LYS A 551 -6.05 0.54 25.67
CA LYS A 551 -7.15 1.38 26.20
C LYS A 551 -8.56 0.90 25.82
N MET A 552 -8.67 -0.05 24.88
CA MET A 552 -9.96 -0.64 24.49
C MET A 552 -10.45 -1.69 25.52
N PHE A 553 -9.55 -2.20 26.35
CA PHE A 553 -9.82 -3.29 27.30
C PHE A 553 -9.70 -2.85 28.78
N VAL A 554 -9.41 -1.59 29.02
CA VAL A 554 -9.39 -0.92 30.31
C VAL A 554 -10.57 0.02 30.47
#